data_523bfa7645c007dce78d69ccfbe81514
#
_entry.id   523bfa7645c007dce78d69ccfbe81514
#
_cell.length_a   1.000
_cell.length_b   1.000
_cell.length_c   1.000
_cell.angle_alpha   90.00
_cell.angle_beta   90.00
_cell.angle_gamma   90.00
#
_symmetry.space_group_name_H-M   'P 1'
#
loop_
_entity.id
_entity.type
_entity.pdbx_description
1 polymer ?
#
loop_
_entity_poly.entity_id
_entity_poly.type
_entity_poly.pdbx_seq_one_letter_code
_entity_poly.pdbx_strand_id
1 'polypeptide(L)'
;MRPLKSIWDKSKFARHHQSALSSGLMAKLRWIVLVVLLAISGNSGAQTISPSVASPHTARVAFWNIQWFPGRHPNASVASERSQIASVHRDMRWINADVIGMEEVRDFDNATIAISPLAGFKVDVVSDFPPREGQDVGQQVAIASRFPPLSAWVEMWKPNGPLVPLRGFAFAAYEVAPRHLLLVYAVHLKSNRGEISEDIAIREESMQQLIAHIHEMNEAYGKLGSVSCIIGGDFNTAPDDSRFADETTTSTLRDDGFSWCWENIPFARRITLPADKLFPAACFDHIFVRNAKINSARVIQTSRRSSDHNAIFAEVRL
;
A
#
# COMPACT_ATOMS: atom_id res chain seq x y z
N MET A 1 -4.63 -43.74 29.81
CA MET A 1 -3.89 -43.68 28.55
C MET A 1 -4.80 -44.14 27.42
N ARG A 2 -5.38 -43.23 26.68
CA ARG A 2 -6.10 -43.48 25.42
C ARG A 2 -5.86 -42.28 24.51
N PRO A 3 -5.52 -42.46 23.23
CA PRO A 3 -5.29 -41.35 22.28
C PRO A 3 -6.61 -40.84 21.73
N LEU A 4 -6.81 -39.51 21.72
CA LEU A 4 -7.91 -38.85 21.05
C LEU A 4 -7.57 -38.71 19.55
N LYS A 5 -8.43 -39.34 18.73
CA LYS A 5 -8.40 -39.25 17.27
C LYS A 5 -8.90 -37.88 16.78
N SER A 6 -8.16 -37.27 15.88
CA SER A 6 -8.58 -36.11 15.08
C SER A 6 -9.69 -36.50 14.11
N ILE A 7 -10.74 -35.70 14.07
CA ILE A 7 -11.78 -35.75 13.02
C ILE A 7 -11.82 -34.36 12.39
N TRP A 8 -11.20 -34.24 11.22
CA TRP A 8 -11.48 -33.18 10.26
C TRP A 8 -12.03 -33.83 8.99
N ASP A 9 -13.35 -33.75 8.83
CA ASP A 9 -14.04 -34.20 7.63
C ASP A 9 -14.15 -33.04 6.64
N LYS A 10 -13.46 -33.15 5.48
CA LYS A 10 -13.37 -32.16 4.41
C LYS A 10 -14.50 -32.27 3.38
N SER A 11 -15.67 -32.78 3.72
CA SER A 11 -16.69 -33.13 2.71
C SER A 11 -18.01 -32.34 2.71
N LYS A 12 -18.09 -31.12 3.27
CA LYS A 12 -19.37 -30.39 3.34
C LYS A 12 -19.33 -28.95 2.84
N PHE A 13 -18.66 -28.65 1.73
CA PHE A 13 -18.91 -27.41 1.00
C PHE A 13 -18.84 -27.61 -0.51
N ALA A 14 -19.81 -28.31 -1.04
CA ALA A 14 -20.15 -28.24 -2.46
C ALA A 14 -21.61 -28.73 -2.63
N ARG A 15 -22.51 -27.80 -2.82
CA ARG A 15 -23.76 -27.89 -3.62
C ARG A 15 -24.80 -26.88 -3.13
N HIS A 16 -25.02 -25.87 -3.96
CA HIS A 16 -26.31 -25.37 -4.38
C HIS A 16 -26.11 -24.08 -5.19
N HIS A 17 -26.25 -24.17 -6.50
CA HIS A 17 -27.30 -23.61 -7.33
C HIS A 17 -27.03 -23.94 -8.80
N GLN A 18 -27.70 -24.97 -9.28
CA GLN A 18 -28.07 -25.14 -10.69
C GLN A 18 -29.59 -25.26 -10.74
N SER A 19 -30.19 -24.41 -11.51
CA SER A 19 -31.48 -24.51 -12.24
C SER A 19 -31.96 -23.07 -12.47
N ALA A 20 -32.42 -22.62 -13.65
CA ALA A 20 -33.09 -23.35 -14.71
C ALA A 20 -32.93 -22.54 -16.01
N LEU A 21 -32.70 -23.26 -17.08
CA LEU A 21 -32.93 -22.82 -18.45
C LEU A 21 -34.44 -22.83 -18.73
N SER A 22 -35.00 -21.80 -19.35
CA SER A 22 -36.19 -21.94 -20.18
C SER A 22 -36.13 -21.02 -21.39
N SER A 23 -36.23 -21.67 -22.50
CA SER A 23 -36.39 -21.27 -23.88
C SER A 23 -37.54 -20.28 -24.14
N GLY A 24 -37.36 -19.36 -25.09
CA GLY A 24 -38.44 -18.55 -25.64
C GLY A 24 -38.04 -17.61 -26.76
N LEU A 25 -38.13 -18.12 -27.95
CA LEU A 25 -38.67 -17.57 -29.18
C LEU A 25 -38.07 -16.33 -29.86
N MET A 26 -37.60 -16.57 -31.06
CA MET A 26 -37.23 -15.60 -32.09
C MET A 26 -38.37 -14.69 -32.52
N ALA A 27 -38.08 -13.40 -32.68
CA ALA A 27 -38.86 -12.53 -33.54
C ALA A 27 -37.96 -11.64 -34.37
N LYS A 28 -38.03 -11.81 -35.67
CA LYS A 28 -37.36 -11.02 -36.70
C LYS A 28 -38.03 -9.64 -36.79
N LEU A 29 -37.28 -8.56 -36.77
CA LEU A 29 -37.74 -7.28 -37.30
C LEU A 29 -36.61 -6.63 -38.11
N ARG A 30 -36.83 -6.61 -39.46
CA ARG A 30 -36.07 -5.85 -40.42
C ARG A 30 -36.46 -4.38 -40.31
N TRP A 31 -35.49 -3.47 -40.14
CA TRP A 31 -35.70 -2.06 -40.42
C TRP A 31 -34.72 -1.58 -41.51
N ILE A 32 -35.34 -0.96 -42.49
CA ILE A 32 -34.77 -0.36 -43.69
C ILE A 32 -33.95 0.86 -43.28
N VAL A 33 -32.68 0.90 -43.68
CA VAL A 33 -31.83 2.10 -43.56
C VAL A 33 -32.02 2.95 -44.81
N LEU A 34 -32.59 4.14 -44.65
CA LEU A 34 -32.68 5.16 -45.69
C LEU A 34 -31.40 5.98 -45.68
N VAL A 35 -30.59 5.85 -46.72
CA VAL A 35 -29.39 6.68 -46.92
C VAL A 35 -29.78 7.98 -47.59
N VAL A 36 -29.66 9.10 -46.89
CA VAL A 36 -29.73 10.45 -47.45
C VAL A 36 -28.30 10.95 -47.66
N LEU A 37 -27.88 10.98 -48.89
CA LEU A 37 -26.63 11.64 -49.30
C LEU A 37 -26.89 13.15 -49.41
N LEU A 38 -26.35 13.94 -48.47
CA LEU A 38 -26.16 15.38 -48.62
C LEU A 38 -24.70 15.65 -48.96
N ALA A 39 -24.42 15.98 -50.21
CA ALA A 39 -23.14 16.48 -50.62
C ALA A 39 -22.98 17.92 -50.13
N ILE A 40 -22.10 18.16 -49.17
CA ILE A 40 -21.60 19.47 -48.82
C ILE A 40 -20.12 19.50 -49.18
N SER A 41 -19.82 20.23 -50.25
CA SER A 41 -18.44 20.59 -50.64
C SER A 41 -17.89 21.58 -49.60
N GLY A 42 -17.13 21.09 -48.66
CA GLY A 42 -16.39 21.87 -47.67
C GLY A 42 -14.92 21.50 -47.77
N ASN A 43 -14.10 22.49 -48.05
CA ASN A 43 -12.65 22.43 -48.15
C ASN A 43 -12.04 21.91 -46.82
N SER A 44 -11.81 20.62 -46.72
CA SER A 44 -11.21 20.01 -45.52
C SER A 44 -9.70 19.95 -45.68
N GLY A 45 -9.02 20.97 -45.17
CA GLY A 45 -7.61 20.82 -44.81
C GLY A 45 -7.49 19.64 -43.86
N ALA A 46 -6.89 18.55 -44.30
CA ALA A 46 -6.56 17.42 -43.46
C ALA A 46 -5.58 17.87 -42.37
N GLN A 47 -6.08 18.22 -41.20
CA GLN A 47 -5.25 18.25 -39.99
C GLN A 47 -4.83 16.83 -39.73
N THR A 48 -3.58 16.51 -40.03
CA THR A 48 -2.90 15.34 -39.51
C THR A 48 -2.91 15.49 -37.99
N ILE A 49 -3.83 14.80 -37.30
CA ILE A 49 -3.77 14.61 -35.87
C ILE A 49 -2.52 13.78 -35.64
N SER A 50 -1.42 14.44 -35.26
CA SER A 50 -0.25 13.75 -34.74
C SER A 50 -0.74 12.93 -33.53
N PRO A 51 -0.41 11.63 -33.44
CA PRO A 51 -0.76 10.85 -32.26
C PRO A 51 -0.21 11.59 -31.04
N SER A 52 -1.09 12.04 -30.19
CA SER A 52 -0.70 12.60 -28.88
C SER A 52 0.22 11.57 -28.24
N VAL A 53 1.49 11.95 -28.05
CA VAL A 53 2.39 11.17 -27.23
C VAL A 53 1.70 11.07 -25.87
N ALA A 54 1.27 9.88 -25.51
CA ALA A 54 0.63 9.65 -24.22
C ALA A 54 1.52 10.25 -23.14
N SER A 55 0.97 11.15 -22.34
CA SER A 55 1.70 11.70 -21.20
C SER A 55 2.20 10.53 -20.36
N PRO A 56 3.45 10.51 -19.91
CA PRO A 56 3.95 9.43 -19.08
C PRO A 56 3.00 9.27 -17.88
N HIS A 57 2.53 8.05 -17.67
CA HIS A 57 1.63 7.76 -16.56
C HIS A 57 2.34 8.08 -15.26
N THR A 58 1.68 8.89 -14.43
CA THR A 58 2.20 9.30 -13.14
C THR A 58 1.26 8.78 -12.06
N ALA A 59 1.81 8.09 -11.06
CA ALA A 59 1.10 7.71 -9.84
C ALA A 59 1.62 8.54 -8.67
N ARG A 60 0.70 9.03 -7.86
CA ARG A 60 1.01 9.71 -6.60
C ARG A 60 0.75 8.74 -5.47
N VAL A 61 1.78 8.46 -4.69
CA VAL A 61 1.70 7.52 -3.59
C VAL A 61 2.04 8.21 -2.27
N ALA A 62 1.38 7.81 -1.21
CA ALA A 62 1.68 8.25 0.14
C ALA A 62 1.69 7.08 1.11
N PHE A 63 2.48 7.19 2.17
CA PHE A 63 2.47 6.25 3.29
C PHE A 63 2.47 7.03 4.60
N TRP A 64 1.74 6.50 5.58
CA TRP A 64 1.60 7.19 6.84
C TRP A 64 1.32 6.25 8.00
N ASN A 65 2.24 6.16 8.94
CA ASN A 65 1.97 5.58 10.25
C ASN A 65 1.07 6.53 11.02
N ILE A 66 -0.19 6.15 11.27
CA ILE A 66 -1.21 7.00 11.91
C ILE A 66 -1.40 6.71 13.40
N GLN A 67 -0.38 6.13 14.01
CA GLN A 67 -0.23 5.92 15.47
C GLN A 67 -1.48 5.38 16.16
N TRP A 68 -1.61 4.04 16.21
CA TRP A 68 -2.72 3.36 16.91
C TRP A 68 -4.10 3.95 16.58
N PHE A 69 -4.38 4.11 15.31
CA PHE A 69 -5.63 4.73 14.88
C PHE A 69 -6.84 3.79 15.03
N PRO A 70 -7.93 4.25 15.68
CA PRO A 70 -8.10 5.56 16.31
C PRO A 70 -7.72 5.58 17.78
N GLY A 71 -7.26 6.75 18.25
CA GLY A 71 -7.08 7.06 19.68
C GLY A 71 -5.64 7.22 20.14
N ARG A 72 -4.62 6.83 19.31
CA ARG A 72 -3.17 6.94 19.59
C ARG A 72 -2.66 5.96 20.66
N HIS A 73 -3.50 5.10 21.16
CA HIS A 73 -3.19 4.05 22.16
C HIS A 73 -4.11 2.84 21.98
N PRO A 74 -3.67 1.62 22.32
CA PRO A 74 -4.51 0.42 22.18
C PRO A 74 -5.87 0.54 22.90
N ASN A 75 -5.87 1.15 24.08
CA ASN A 75 -7.04 1.28 24.96
C ASN A 75 -7.46 2.76 25.09
N ALA A 76 -7.61 3.45 23.95
CA ALA A 76 -7.97 4.85 23.91
C ALA A 76 -9.42 5.08 24.35
N SER A 77 -9.68 6.20 25.01
CA SER A 77 -11.04 6.64 25.30
C SER A 77 -11.76 7.08 24.01
N VAL A 78 -13.09 6.99 24.00
CA VAL A 78 -13.93 7.47 22.88
C VAL A 78 -13.64 8.95 22.56
N ALA A 79 -13.33 9.77 23.56
CA ALA A 79 -12.97 11.18 23.34
C ALA A 79 -11.63 11.32 22.62
N SER A 80 -10.63 10.49 22.96
CA SER A 80 -9.34 10.44 22.28
C SER A 80 -9.48 9.96 20.82
N GLU A 81 -10.29 8.91 20.59
CA GLU A 81 -10.58 8.42 19.25
C GLU A 81 -11.20 9.49 18.37
N ARG A 82 -12.27 10.15 18.85
CA ARG A 82 -12.91 11.24 18.11
C ARG A 82 -11.96 12.38 17.80
N SER A 83 -11.09 12.75 18.75
CA SER A 83 -10.08 13.79 18.56
C SER A 83 -9.08 13.44 17.47
N GLN A 84 -8.55 12.20 17.49
CA GLN A 84 -7.61 11.75 16.47
C GLN A 84 -8.29 11.62 15.11
N ILE A 85 -9.48 11.05 15.02
CA ILE A 85 -10.24 10.94 13.77
C ILE A 85 -10.41 12.32 13.11
N ALA A 86 -10.87 13.32 13.88
CA ALA A 86 -11.04 14.68 13.36
C ALA A 86 -9.71 15.31 12.87
N SER A 87 -8.60 14.98 13.54
CA SER A 87 -7.27 15.45 13.15
C SER A 87 -6.76 14.75 11.90
N VAL A 88 -6.85 13.42 11.86
CA VAL A 88 -6.46 12.59 10.69
C VAL A 88 -7.28 13.00 9.46
N HIS A 89 -8.59 13.21 9.59
CA HIS A 89 -9.43 13.68 8.48
C HIS A 89 -8.99 15.02 7.91
N ARG A 90 -8.49 15.93 8.74
CA ARG A 90 -7.96 17.21 8.29
C ARG A 90 -6.67 17.02 7.52
N ASP A 91 -5.74 16.22 8.06
CA ASP A 91 -4.44 16.04 7.47
C ASP A 91 -4.52 15.18 6.19
N MET A 92 -5.40 14.15 6.14
CA MET A 92 -5.67 13.35 4.94
C MET A 92 -6.05 14.19 3.72
N ARG A 93 -6.80 15.28 3.89
CA ARG A 93 -7.18 16.15 2.76
C ARG A 93 -6.00 16.82 2.07
N TRP A 94 -4.86 16.93 2.75
CA TRP A 94 -3.61 17.47 2.19
C TRP A 94 -2.76 16.38 1.49
N ILE A 95 -3.09 15.11 1.74
CA ILE A 95 -2.44 13.98 1.09
C ILE A 95 -3.11 13.76 -0.26
N ASN A 96 -2.66 14.48 -1.29
CA ASN A 96 -3.21 14.38 -2.64
C ASN A 96 -2.56 13.20 -3.39
N ALA A 97 -2.79 11.98 -2.92
CA ALA A 97 -2.29 10.74 -3.50
C ALA A 97 -3.35 10.02 -4.35
N ASP A 98 -2.96 8.99 -5.08
CA ASP A 98 -3.81 8.06 -5.81
C ASP A 98 -3.85 6.69 -5.10
N VAL A 99 -2.78 6.36 -4.37
CA VAL A 99 -2.66 5.19 -3.49
C VAL A 99 -2.08 5.63 -2.15
N ILE A 100 -2.63 5.12 -1.05
CA ILE A 100 -2.17 5.40 0.32
C ILE A 100 -1.95 4.09 1.06
N GLY A 101 -0.72 3.87 1.56
CA GLY A 101 -0.42 2.91 2.61
C GLY A 101 -0.65 3.55 3.99
N MET A 102 -1.20 2.81 4.91
CA MET A 102 -1.42 3.25 6.29
C MET A 102 -0.91 2.19 7.24
N GLU A 103 -0.19 2.60 8.26
CA GLU A 103 0.31 1.72 9.31
C GLU A 103 -0.32 2.11 10.66
N GLU A 104 -0.39 1.13 11.57
CA GLU A 104 -1.00 1.24 12.89
C GLU A 104 -2.50 1.57 12.86
N VAL A 105 -3.22 1.12 11.87
CA VAL A 105 -4.69 1.09 11.90
C VAL A 105 -5.19 -0.08 12.74
N ARG A 106 -6.36 0.04 13.35
CA ARG A 106 -6.94 -1.02 14.19
C ARG A 106 -7.48 -2.18 13.35
N ASP A 107 -8.25 -1.86 12.29
CA ASP A 107 -9.00 -2.82 11.48
C ASP A 107 -9.50 -2.16 10.18
N PHE A 108 -10.28 -2.92 9.39
CA PHE A 108 -10.85 -2.47 8.12
C PHE A 108 -11.82 -1.29 8.27
N ASP A 109 -12.67 -1.30 9.29
CA ASP A 109 -13.65 -0.22 9.51
C ASP A 109 -12.91 1.07 9.85
N ASN A 110 -11.89 0.99 10.68
CA ASN A 110 -11.08 2.16 11.04
C ASN A 110 -10.21 2.66 9.87
N ALA A 111 -9.67 1.77 9.03
CA ALA A 111 -9.02 2.19 7.77
C ALA A 111 -10.01 2.95 6.86
N THR A 112 -11.25 2.47 6.75
CA THR A 112 -12.32 3.13 5.99
C THR A 112 -12.67 4.50 6.59
N ILE A 113 -12.74 4.62 7.92
CA ILE A 113 -12.92 5.89 8.60
C ILE A 113 -11.77 6.86 8.27
N ALA A 114 -10.52 6.40 8.32
CA ALA A 114 -9.35 7.25 8.06
C ALA A 114 -9.39 7.90 6.67
N ILE A 115 -9.76 7.15 5.63
CA ILE A 115 -9.79 7.64 4.24
C ILE A 115 -11.11 8.31 3.85
N SER A 116 -12.13 8.32 4.70
CA SER A 116 -13.47 8.84 4.38
C SER A 116 -13.50 10.28 3.84
N PRO A 117 -12.51 11.17 4.14
CA PRO A 117 -12.45 12.49 3.52
C PRO A 117 -11.99 12.52 2.07
N LEU A 118 -11.52 11.40 1.53
CA LEU A 118 -10.92 11.29 0.20
C LEU A 118 -11.93 10.79 -0.82
N ALA A 119 -12.35 11.67 -1.73
CA ALA A 119 -13.31 11.31 -2.77
C ALA A 119 -12.74 10.19 -3.69
N GLY A 120 -13.54 9.14 -3.93
CA GLY A 120 -13.21 8.05 -4.83
C GLY A 120 -12.26 7.00 -4.26
N PHE A 121 -11.76 7.16 -3.03
CA PHE A 121 -10.93 6.14 -2.38
C PHE A 121 -11.77 4.99 -1.83
N LYS A 122 -11.17 3.79 -1.87
CA LYS A 122 -11.66 2.59 -1.17
C LYS A 122 -10.48 1.92 -0.49
N VAL A 123 -10.74 1.24 0.61
CA VAL A 123 -9.77 0.34 1.23
C VAL A 123 -9.71 -0.92 0.38
N ASP A 124 -8.52 -1.27 -0.09
CA ASP A 124 -8.29 -2.44 -0.94
C ASP A 124 -7.94 -3.67 -0.11
N VAL A 125 -7.17 -3.46 0.97
CA VAL A 125 -6.75 -4.51 1.90
C VAL A 125 -6.36 -3.92 3.25
N VAL A 126 -6.63 -4.68 4.31
CA VAL A 126 -6.14 -4.44 5.68
C VAL A 126 -5.67 -5.77 6.23
N SER A 127 -4.56 -5.76 6.94
CA SER A 127 -4.06 -6.96 7.64
C SER A 127 -4.93 -7.30 8.86
N ASP A 128 -4.78 -8.55 9.32
CA ASP A 128 -5.33 -9.05 10.57
C ASP A 128 -4.20 -9.74 11.36
N PHE A 129 -3.14 -8.96 11.64
CA PHE A 129 -2.00 -9.46 12.38
C PHE A 129 -2.40 -9.63 13.85
N PRO A 130 -1.93 -10.70 14.51
CA PRO A 130 -2.23 -10.93 15.92
C PRO A 130 -1.71 -9.78 16.79
N PRO A 131 -2.43 -9.41 17.85
CA PRO A 131 -1.95 -8.44 18.82
C PRO A 131 -0.68 -8.95 19.51
N ARG A 132 0.14 -8.03 20.00
CA ARG A 132 1.27 -8.39 20.86
C ARG A 132 0.74 -8.92 22.20
N GLU A 133 1.55 -9.72 22.88
CA GLU A 133 1.24 -10.20 24.23
C GLU A 133 0.84 -9.03 25.15
N GLY A 134 -0.28 -9.19 25.84
CA GLY A 134 -0.85 -8.17 26.73
C GLY A 134 -1.60 -7.03 26.02
N GLN A 135 -1.87 -7.14 24.72
CA GLN A 135 -2.69 -6.18 23.95
C GLN A 135 -3.93 -6.88 23.38
N ASP A 136 -5.05 -6.15 23.34
CA ASP A 136 -6.32 -6.66 22.81
C ASP A 136 -6.46 -6.41 21.30
N VAL A 137 -5.62 -5.55 20.71
CA VAL A 137 -5.68 -5.16 19.31
C VAL A 137 -4.29 -5.17 18.67
N GLY A 138 -4.22 -5.57 17.40
CA GLY A 138 -3.01 -5.52 16.58
C GLY A 138 -2.79 -4.13 15.96
N GLN A 139 -1.57 -3.91 15.49
CA GLN A 139 -1.22 -2.78 14.64
C GLN A 139 -1.26 -3.26 13.19
N GLN A 140 -2.35 -2.92 12.48
CA GLN A 140 -2.54 -3.37 11.12
C GLN A 140 -1.87 -2.45 10.11
N VAL A 141 -1.59 -2.99 8.92
CA VAL A 141 -1.22 -2.23 7.73
C VAL A 141 -2.35 -2.31 6.73
N ALA A 142 -2.57 -1.22 6.00
CA ALA A 142 -3.65 -1.12 5.02
C ALA A 142 -3.16 -0.45 3.74
N ILE A 143 -3.79 -0.79 2.61
CA ILE A 143 -3.67 -0.05 1.36
C ILE A 143 -5.06 0.41 0.94
N ALA A 144 -5.17 1.66 0.55
CA ALA A 144 -6.37 2.26 -0.02
C ALA A 144 -6.02 3.02 -1.30
N SER A 145 -6.92 3.02 -2.28
CA SER A 145 -6.65 3.68 -3.55
C SER A 145 -7.90 4.21 -4.25
N ARG A 146 -7.66 4.97 -5.33
CA ARG A 146 -8.69 5.37 -6.31
C ARG A 146 -8.82 4.36 -7.46
N PHE A 147 -7.85 3.46 -7.60
CA PHE A 147 -7.82 2.45 -8.64
C PHE A 147 -8.57 1.20 -8.18
N PRO A 148 -9.33 0.52 -9.06
CA PRO A 148 -9.80 -0.82 -8.73
C PRO A 148 -8.61 -1.78 -8.70
N PRO A 149 -8.38 -2.51 -7.61
CA PRO A 149 -7.29 -3.48 -7.56
C PRO A 149 -7.59 -4.68 -8.47
N LEU A 150 -6.58 -5.18 -9.17
CA LEU A 150 -6.63 -6.49 -9.82
C LEU A 150 -6.63 -7.59 -8.76
N SER A 151 -5.88 -7.36 -7.71
CA SER A 151 -5.80 -8.24 -6.54
C SER A 151 -5.20 -7.48 -5.37
N ALA A 152 -5.59 -7.87 -4.16
CA ALA A 152 -5.01 -7.35 -2.93
C ALA A 152 -5.10 -8.40 -1.83
N TRP A 153 -4.01 -8.57 -1.07
CA TRP A 153 -3.96 -9.50 0.07
C TRP A 153 -2.86 -9.13 1.06
N VAL A 154 -2.75 -9.89 2.11
CA VAL A 154 -1.76 -9.74 3.18
C VAL A 154 -0.97 -11.03 3.30
N GLU A 155 0.34 -10.90 3.53
CA GLU A 155 1.16 -12.02 3.97
C GLU A 155 1.83 -11.73 5.30
N MET A 156 1.91 -12.76 6.14
CA MET A 156 2.69 -12.70 7.37
C MET A 156 4.14 -13.11 7.09
N TRP A 157 5.07 -12.45 7.79
CA TRP A 157 6.45 -12.92 7.82
C TRP A 157 6.53 -14.35 8.37
N LYS A 158 7.38 -15.17 7.79
CA LYS A 158 7.62 -16.53 8.23
C LYS A 158 8.76 -16.55 9.26
N PRO A 159 8.66 -17.32 10.34
CA PRO A 159 9.79 -17.55 11.23
C PRO A 159 10.99 -18.14 10.47
N ASN A 160 12.19 -17.68 10.79
CA ASN A 160 13.44 -18.23 10.27
C ASN A 160 14.41 -18.49 11.44
N GLY A 161 14.49 -19.75 11.88
CA GLY A 161 15.23 -20.13 13.07
C GLY A 161 14.71 -19.41 14.31
N PRO A 162 15.56 -18.68 15.05
CA PRO A 162 15.16 -17.91 16.24
C PRO A 162 14.44 -16.60 15.89
N LEU A 163 14.50 -16.15 14.64
CA LEU A 163 13.89 -14.90 14.22
C LEU A 163 12.38 -15.13 13.98
N VAL A 164 11.56 -14.42 14.76
CA VAL A 164 10.09 -14.50 14.65
C VAL A 164 9.52 -13.10 14.42
N PRO A 165 9.44 -12.66 13.16
CA PRO A 165 8.84 -11.39 12.84
C PRO A 165 7.34 -11.38 13.16
N LEU A 166 6.87 -10.30 13.79
CA LEU A 166 5.53 -10.26 14.41
C LEU A 166 4.38 -9.91 13.45
N ARG A 167 4.70 -9.36 12.27
CA ARG A 167 3.71 -8.82 11.33
C ARG A 167 3.92 -9.44 9.95
N GLY A 168 3.68 -8.67 8.94
CA GLY A 168 3.84 -9.01 7.54
C GLY A 168 3.74 -7.74 6.71
N PHE A 169 3.20 -7.86 5.51
CA PHE A 169 2.97 -6.74 4.61
C PHE A 169 1.58 -6.82 3.97
N ALA A 170 1.05 -5.66 3.57
CA ALA A 170 -0.09 -5.59 2.67
C ALA A 170 0.41 -5.39 1.23
N PHE A 171 -0.24 -6.05 0.29
CA PHE A 171 0.05 -6.01 -1.13
C PHE A 171 -1.20 -5.66 -1.92
N ALA A 172 -1.05 -4.83 -2.97
CA ALA A 172 -2.08 -4.58 -3.96
C ALA A 172 -1.46 -4.42 -5.34
N ALA A 173 -2.12 -4.97 -6.36
CA ALA A 173 -1.76 -4.83 -7.77
C ALA A 173 -2.85 -4.08 -8.53
N TYR A 174 -2.45 -3.12 -9.36
CA TYR A 174 -3.34 -2.28 -10.16
C TYR A 174 -2.93 -2.29 -11.63
N GLU A 175 -3.89 -2.25 -12.55
CA GLU A 175 -3.63 -1.83 -13.92
C GLU A 175 -3.88 -0.33 -14.01
N VAL A 176 -2.81 0.45 -14.03
CA VAL A 176 -2.87 1.92 -14.04
C VAL A 176 -2.92 2.50 -15.45
N ALA A 177 -2.58 1.68 -16.45
CA ALA A 177 -2.78 1.92 -17.89
C ALA A 177 -2.82 0.57 -18.62
N PRO A 178 -3.29 0.49 -19.86
CA PRO A 178 -3.33 -0.76 -20.61
C PRO A 178 -1.97 -1.46 -20.62
N ARG A 179 -1.90 -2.68 -20.04
CA ARG A 179 -0.69 -3.49 -19.90
C ARG A 179 0.43 -2.81 -19.08
N HIS A 180 0.08 -1.89 -18.19
CA HIS A 180 1.01 -1.28 -17.25
C HIS A 180 0.52 -1.51 -15.82
N LEU A 181 1.24 -2.34 -15.10
CA LEU A 181 0.88 -2.80 -13.77
C LEU A 181 1.71 -2.09 -12.71
N LEU A 182 1.04 -1.67 -11.65
CA LEU A 182 1.65 -1.09 -10.47
C LEU A 182 1.45 -2.05 -9.30
N LEU A 183 2.54 -2.57 -8.74
CA LEU A 183 2.56 -3.35 -7.52
C LEU A 183 2.90 -2.44 -6.35
N VAL A 184 2.07 -2.43 -5.33
CA VAL A 184 2.26 -1.59 -4.13
C VAL A 184 2.32 -2.47 -2.89
N TYR A 185 3.32 -2.23 -2.07
CA TYR A 185 3.55 -2.89 -0.78
C TYR A 185 3.54 -1.86 0.33
N ALA A 186 2.76 -2.10 1.38
CA ALA A 186 2.81 -1.34 2.62
C ALA A 186 3.42 -2.20 3.74
N VAL A 187 4.42 -1.66 4.42
CA VAL A 187 5.16 -2.35 5.48
C VAL A 187 5.19 -1.54 6.77
N HIS A 188 5.19 -2.24 7.90
CA HIS A 188 5.54 -1.68 9.20
C HIS A 188 6.51 -2.65 9.87
N LEU A 189 7.81 -2.40 9.72
CA LEU A 189 8.85 -3.30 10.18
C LEU A 189 9.03 -3.25 11.70
N LYS A 190 9.87 -4.13 12.25
CA LYS A 190 10.12 -4.26 13.68
C LYS A 190 10.68 -2.96 14.27
N SER A 191 10.04 -2.46 15.31
CA SER A 191 10.45 -1.24 16.02
C SER A 191 11.67 -1.47 16.92
N ASN A 192 12.39 -0.38 17.25
CA ASN A 192 13.60 -0.37 18.07
C ASN A 192 13.29 -0.38 19.59
N ARG A 193 12.38 -1.25 20.04
CA ARG A 193 11.96 -1.36 21.47
C ARG A 193 12.48 -2.61 22.17
N GLY A 194 13.21 -3.44 21.46
CA GLY A 194 13.86 -4.65 21.96
C GLY A 194 15.37 -4.49 22.06
N GLU A 195 16.08 -5.60 21.99
CA GLU A 195 17.53 -5.61 21.79
C GLU A 195 17.81 -5.18 20.35
N ILE A 196 18.64 -4.16 20.17
CA ILE A 196 18.84 -3.50 18.86
C ILE A 196 19.33 -4.46 17.78
N SER A 197 20.25 -5.36 18.13
CA SER A 197 20.79 -6.36 17.19
C SER A 197 19.73 -7.38 16.75
N GLU A 198 18.84 -7.78 17.65
CA GLU A 198 17.72 -8.66 17.33
C GLU A 198 16.67 -7.92 16.47
N ASP A 199 16.35 -6.68 16.82
CA ASP A 199 15.40 -5.85 16.07
C ASP A 199 15.90 -5.63 14.63
N ILE A 200 17.19 -5.40 14.43
CA ILE A 200 17.86 -5.28 13.12
C ILE A 200 17.73 -6.61 12.36
N ALA A 201 18.13 -7.74 12.96
CA ALA A 201 18.09 -9.04 12.30
C ALA A 201 16.67 -9.41 11.84
N ILE A 202 15.64 -9.07 12.63
CA ILE A 202 14.24 -9.28 12.26
C ILE A 202 13.84 -8.40 11.07
N ARG A 203 14.29 -7.14 10.98
CA ARG A 203 14.01 -6.27 9.82
C ARG A 203 14.69 -6.76 8.57
N GLU A 204 15.94 -7.17 8.67
CA GLU A 204 16.71 -7.72 7.55
C GLU A 204 16.07 -8.99 7.00
N GLU A 205 15.69 -9.94 7.87
CA GLU A 205 14.96 -11.14 7.49
C GLU A 205 13.62 -10.82 6.81
N SER A 206 12.84 -9.88 7.39
CA SER A 206 11.59 -9.43 6.80
C SER A 206 11.78 -8.87 5.40
N MET A 207 12.87 -8.14 5.19
CA MET A 207 13.18 -7.56 3.87
C MET A 207 13.60 -8.60 2.85
N GLN A 208 14.35 -9.64 3.23
CA GLN A 208 14.67 -10.75 2.35
C GLN A 208 13.40 -11.49 1.88
N GLN A 209 12.46 -11.73 2.79
CA GLN A 209 11.18 -12.34 2.43
C GLN A 209 10.35 -11.46 1.51
N LEU A 210 10.32 -10.15 1.75
CA LEU A 210 9.63 -9.20 0.88
C LEU A 210 10.20 -9.21 -0.54
N ILE A 211 11.52 -9.18 -0.70
CA ILE A 211 12.18 -9.23 -2.00
C ILE A 211 11.86 -10.53 -2.74
N ALA A 212 11.90 -11.66 -2.05
CA ALA A 212 11.51 -12.94 -2.65
C ALA A 212 10.08 -12.90 -3.20
N HIS A 213 9.12 -12.40 -2.42
CA HIS A 213 7.74 -12.22 -2.87
C HIS A 213 7.62 -11.25 -4.04
N ILE A 214 8.38 -10.13 -4.03
CA ILE A 214 8.38 -9.16 -5.12
C ILE A 214 8.87 -9.80 -6.42
N HIS A 215 9.88 -10.67 -6.37
CA HIS A 215 10.36 -11.39 -7.56
C HIS A 215 9.29 -12.33 -8.11
N GLU A 216 8.61 -13.10 -7.26
CA GLU A 216 7.50 -13.96 -7.65
C GLU A 216 6.36 -13.17 -8.31
N MET A 217 5.97 -12.05 -7.71
CA MET A 217 4.91 -11.19 -8.26
C MET A 217 5.34 -10.51 -9.56
N ASN A 218 6.58 -10.08 -9.65
CA ASN A 218 7.11 -9.49 -10.89
C ASN A 218 7.10 -10.50 -12.04
N GLU A 219 7.41 -11.78 -11.79
CA GLU A 219 7.28 -12.84 -12.79
C GLU A 219 5.81 -13.08 -13.16
N ALA A 220 4.92 -13.18 -12.16
CA ALA A 220 3.51 -13.47 -12.37
C ALA A 220 2.81 -12.36 -13.17
N TYR A 221 2.93 -11.12 -12.73
CA TYR A 221 2.29 -9.96 -13.36
C TYR A 221 3.02 -9.50 -14.63
N GLY A 222 4.31 -9.77 -14.77
CA GLY A 222 5.09 -9.50 -15.97
C GLY A 222 4.56 -10.19 -17.23
N LYS A 223 3.83 -11.30 -17.07
CA LYS A 223 3.11 -11.99 -18.17
C LYS A 223 1.93 -11.16 -18.70
N LEU A 224 1.40 -10.22 -17.90
CA LEU A 224 0.28 -9.38 -18.26
C LEU A 224 0.72 -8.04 -18.87
N GLY A 225 1.91 -7.55 -18.54
CA GLY A 225 2.42 -6.27 -19.05
C GLY A 225 3.73 -5.83 -18.40
N SER A 226 4.08 -4.55 -18.57
CA SER A 226 5.18 -3.93 -17.83
C SER A 226 4.80 -3.78 -16.35
N VAL A 227 5.76 -3.96 -15.46
CA VAL A 227 5.53 -3.94 -14.00
C VAL A 227 6.42 -2.88 -13.38
N SER A 228 5.79 -1.95 -12.67
CA SER A 228 6.45 -1.03 -11.73
C SER A 228 6.12 -1.47 -10.31
N CYS A 229 7.07 -1.34 -9.39
CA CYS A 229 6.90 -1.74 -8.00
C CYS A 229 7.21 -0.59 -7.04
N ILE A 230 6.35 -0.40 -6.04
CA ILE A 230 6.51 0.60 -4.98
C ILE A 230 6.37 -0.10 -3.63
N ILE A 231 7.34 0.16 -2.75
CA ILE A 231 7.32 -0.27 -1.35
C ILE A 231 7.35 0.98 -0.50
N GLY A 232 6.50 1.06 0.52
CA GLY A 232 6.57 2.18 1.46
C GLY A 232 6.01 1.85 2.84
N GLY A 233 6.23 2.75 3.78
CA GLY A 233 5.77 2.66 5.16
C GLY A 233 6.86 2.94 6.17
N ASP A 234 6.62 2.54 7.41
CA ASP A 234 7.52 2.67 8.55
C ASP A 234 8.50 1.50 8.60
N PHE A 235 9.74 1.76 8.21
CA PHE A 235 10.82 0.78 8.23
C PHE A 235 11.50 0.68 9.60
N ASN A 236 11.25 1.61 10.49
CA ASN A 236 11.89 1.70 11.81
C ASN A 236 13.43 1.72 11.78
N THR A 237 14.01 2.05 10.64
CA THR A 237 15.48 2.22 10.44
C THR A 237 15.75 3.46 9.59
N ALA A 238 16.96 3.98 9.67
CA ALA A 238 17.43 5.13 8.92
C ALA A 238 18.88 4.90 8.48
N PRO A 239 19.14 4.81 7.16
CA PRO A 239 20.47 4.42 6.65
C PRO A 239 21.61 5.40 6.98
N ASP A 240 21.29 6.62 7.39
CA ASP A 240 22.23 7.66 7.79
C ASP A 240 22.28 7.91 9.32
N ASP A 241 21.62 7.06 10.11
CA ASP A 241 21.74 7.07 11.56
C ASP A 241 22.79 6.04 12.00
N SER A 242 23.76 6.50 12.79
CA SER A 242 24.89 5.65 13.24
C SER A 242 24.45 4.43 14.06
N ARG A 243 23.26 4.44 14.63
CA ARG A 243 22.68 3.28 15.32
C ARG A 243 22.39 2.09 14.40
N PHE A 244 22.24 2.37 13.11
CA PHE A 244 21.89 1.40 12.06
C PHE A 244 22.97 1.32 10.97
N ALA A 245 24.21 1.72 11.29
CA ALA A 245 25.30 1.82 10.31
C ALA A 245 25.61 0.48 9.60
N ASP A 246 25.45 -0.63 10.33
CA ASP A 246 25.69 -1.99 9.81
C ASP A 246 24.39 -2.69 9.34
N GLU A 247 23.25 -2.03 9.43
CA GLU A 247 21.97 -2.59 9.02
C GLU A 247 21.79 -2.57 7.50
N THR A 248 21.43 -3.72 6.93
CA THR A 248 21.29 -3.90 5.47
C THR A 248 19.84 -3.78 4.95
N THR A 249 18.85 -3.57 5.81
CA THR A 249 17.42 -3.53 5.44
C THR A 249 17.14 -2.64 4.22
N THR A 250 17.69 -1.42 4.18
CA THR A 250 17.45 -0.49 3.07
C THR A 250 18.45 -0.66 1.92
N SER A 251 19.70 -1.07 2.20
CA SER A 251 20.69 -1.33 1.14
C SER A 251 20.30 -2.55 0.31
N THR A 252 19.73 -3.59 0.91
CA THR A 252 19.23 -4.77 0.21
C THR A 252 18.20 -4.41 -0.87
N LEU A 253 17.29 -3.45 -0.63
CA LEU A 253 16.38 -2.95 -1.66
C LEU A 253 17.11 -2.21 -2.79
N ARG A 254 18.12 -1.40 -2.44
CA ARG A 254 18.92 -0.67 -3.45
C ARG A 254 19.71 -1.64 -4.32
N ASP A 255 20.26 -2.68 -3.74
CA ASP A 255 20.99 -3.74 -4.44
C ASP A 255 20.05 -4.55 -5.37
N ASP A 256 18.76 -4.67 -5.00
CA ASP A 256 17.70 -5.25 -5.87
C ASP A 256 17.12 -4.25 -6.90
N GLY A 257 17.80 -3.12 -7.10
CA GLY A 257 17.48 -2.15 -8.15
C GLY A 257 16.37 -1.15 -7.81
N PHE A 258 16.01 -1.00 -6.54
CA PHE A 258 15.09 0.04 -6.11
C PHE A 258 15.80 1.39 -5.94
N SER A 259 15.15 2.46 -6.40
CA SER A 259 15.51 3.85 -6.12
C SER A 259 14.86 4.30 -4.82
N TRP A 260 15.60 4.98 -3.96
CA TRP A 260 15.13 5.52 -2.69
C TRP A 260 14.57 6.94 -2.84
N CYS A 261 13.41 7.21 -2.26
CA CYS A 261 12.76 8.51 -2.41
C CYS A 261 13.51 9.68 -1.76
N TRP A 262 14.39 9.41 -0.81
CA TRP A 262 15.20 10.42 -0.11
C TRP A 262 16.58 10.61 -0.71
N GLU A 263 16.88 10.01 -1.84
CA GLU A 263 18.17 10.20 -2.51
C GLU A 263 18.42 11.69 -2.75
N ASN A 264 19.58 12.18 -2.28
CA ASN A 264 19.97 13.59 -2.36
C ASN A 264 19.06 14.60 -1.62
N ILE A 265 18.15 14.15 -0.74
CA ILE A 265 17.33 15.02 0.11
C ILE A 265 18.00 15.15 1.48
N PRO A 266 18.38 16.35 1.92
CA PRO A 266 19.02 16.57 3.21
C PRO A 266 18.14 16.09 4.38
N PHE A 267 18.74 15.55 5.44
CA PHE A 267 18.04 15.02 6.62
C PHE A 267 16.97 15.97 7.17
N ALA A 268 17.29 17.26 7.29
CA ALA A 268 16.34 18.26 7.80
C ALA A 268 15.03 18.37 6.99
N ARG A 269 15.00 17.91 5.74
CA ARG A 269 13.82 17.93 4.85
C ARG A 269 13.09 16.59 4.77
N ARG A 270 13.62 15.54 5.40
CA ARG A 270 13.05 14.18 5.39
C ARG A 270 12.81 13.62 6.79
N ILE A 271 12.65 14.47 7.80
CA ILE A 271 12.29 14.07 9.15
C ILE A 271 10.83 13.59 9.13
N THR A 272 10.63 12.28 9.26
CA THR A 272 9.32 11.65 9.29
C THR A 272 8.82 11.44 10.70
N LEU A 273 9.72 11.18 11.67
CA LEU A 273 9.44 11.14 13.09
C LEU A 273 10.13 12.35 13.78
N PRO A 274 9.42 13.46 14.01
CA PRO A 274 10.00 14.63 14.68
C PRO A 274 10.40 14.32 16.12
N ALA A 275 11.49 14.98 16.59
CA ALA A 275 11.96 14.82 17.95
C ALA A 275 10.87 15.04 19.02
N ASP A 276 10.98 14.28 20.09
CA ASP A 276 10.20 14.47 21.32
C ASP A 276 11.13 14.64 22.54
N LYS A 277 10.58 14.48 23.74
CA LYS A 277 11.35 14.63 24.98
C LYS A 277 12.36 13.50 25.23
N LEU A 278 12.16 12.35 24.60
CA LEU A 278 12.91 11.11 24.85
C LEU A 278 13.81 10.75 23.67
N PHE A 279 13.37 11.05 22.44
CA PHE A 279 14.02 10.59 21.22
C PHE A 279 14.35 11.74 20.28
N PRO A 280 15.49 11.69 19.60
CA PRO A 280 15.82 12.64 18.54
C PRO A 280 14.92 12.46 17.33
N ALA A 281 14.92 13.45 16.43
CA ALA A 281 14.24 13.33 15.15
C ALA A 281 14.84 12.18 14.31
N ALA A 282 13.98 11.48 13.56
CA ALA A 282 14.39 10.37 12.70
C ALA A 282 13.67 10.40 11.34
N CYS A 283 14.26 9.71 10.38
CA CYS A 283 13.64 9.43 9.08
C CYS A 283 13.43 7.92 8.98
N PHE A 284 12.32 7.43 9.52
CA PHE A 284 12.00 6.00 9.57
C PHE A 284 11.02 5.56 8.49
N ASP A 285 10.33 6.51 7.85
CA ASP A 285 9.37 6.22 6.81
C ASP A 285 10.02 6.44 5.44
N HIS A 286 9.90 5.44 4.57
CA HIS A 286 10.57 5.42 3.28
C HIS A 286 9.62 5.01 2.14
N ILE A 287 9.96 5.43 0.91
CA ILE A 287 9.39 4.92 -0.33
C ILE A 287 10.53 4.45 -1.22
N PHE A 288 10.44 3.22 -1.70
CA PHE A 288 11.33 2.62 -2.67
C PHE A 288 10.57 2.29 -3.94
N VAL A 289 11.20 2.53 -5.10
CA VAL A 289 10.55 2.40 -6.42
C VAL A 289 11.45 1.62 -7.37
N ARG A 290 10.92 0.62 -8.07
CA ARG A 290 11.62 -0.15 -9.10
C ARG A 290 10.85 -0.12 -10.43
N ASN A 291 11.58 -0.07 -11.55
CA ASN A 291 11.03 0.03 -12.91
C ASN A 291 10.13 1.27 -13.13
N ALA A 292 10.40 2.35 -12.40
CA ALA A 292 9.74 3.63 -12.52
C ALA A 292 10.67 4.73 -12.00
N LYS A 293 10.33 6.00 -12.24
CA LYS A 293 11.15 7.15 -11.86
C LYS A 293 10.45 8.02 -10.82
N ILE A 294 11.13 8.31 -9.70
CA ILE A 294 10.67 9.28 -8.72
C ILE A 294 10.86 10.69 -9.30
N ASN A 295 9.76 11.41 -9.55
CA ASN A 295 9.80 12.79 -10.01
C ASN A 295 9.97 13.77 -8.84
N SER A 296 9.30 13.50 -7.73
CA SER A 296 9.41 14.28 -6.50
C SER A 296 9.08 13.43 -5.28
N ALA A 297 9.68 13.76 -4.15
CA ALA A 297 9.32 13.21 -2.85
C ALA A 297 9.36 14.30 -1.78
N ARG A 298 8.48 14.18 -0.79
CA ARG A 298 8.41 15.12 0.33
C ARG A 298 7.77 14.50 1.56
N VAL A 299 8.11 15.05 2.71
CA VAL A 299 7.38 14.86 3.95
C VAL A 299 6.18 15.83 3.97
N ILE A 300 5.00 15.31 4.29
CA ILE A 300 3.81 16.11 4.55
C ILE A 300 3.69 16.28 6.05
N GLN A 301 3.89 17.50 6.52
CA GLN A 301 3.78 17.81 7.95
C GLN A 301 2.36 17.57 8.44
N THR A 302 2.18 16.68 9.37
CA THR A 302 0.90 16.32 9.98
C THR A 302 0.79 16.83 11.41
N SER A 303 -0.42 16.91 11.92
CA SER A 303 -0.65 17.32 13.30
C SER A 303 -0.16 16.26 14.29
N ARG A 304 0.49 16.69 15.35
CA ARG A 304 0.83 15.81 16.49
C ARG A 304 -0.40 15.21 17.19
N ARG A 305 -1.60 15.71 16.89
CA ARG A 305 -2.86 15.09 17.35
C ARG A 305 -3.28 13.93 16.44
N SER A 306 -2.80 13.88 15.21
CA SER A 306 -3.07 12.80 14.26
C SER A 306 -2.12 11.64 14.48
N SER A 307 -0.82 11.92 14.53
CA SER A 307 0.25 10.92 14.69
C SER A 307 1.52 11.58 15.23
N ASP A 308 2.44 10.76 15.75
CA ASP A 308 3.84 11.14 16.00
C ASP A 308 4.68 11.07 14.72
N HIS A 309 4.21 10.37 13.67
CA HIS A 309 4.81 10.38 12.36
C HIS A 309 4.17 11.42 11.43
N ASN A 310 4.98 12.01 10.56
CA ASN A 310 4.54 12.75 9.39
C ASN A 310 4.27 11.78 8.24
N ALA A 311 3.31 12.11 7.37
CA ALA A 311 3.11 11.33 6.16
C ALA A 311 4.24 11.57 5.14
N ILE A 312 4.52 10.58 4.31
CA ILE A 312 5.47 10.69 3.20
C ILE A 312 4.73 10.58 1.88
N PHE A 313 5.24 11.25 0.86
CA PHE A 313 4.62 11.33 -0.45
C PHE A 313 5.68 11.26 -1.54
N ALA A 314 5.37 10.54 -2.62
CA ALA A 314 6.14 10.57 -3.84
C ALA A 314 5.23 10.66 -5.07
N GLU A 315 5.68 11.41 -6.07
CA GLU A 315 5.17 11.36 -7.42
C GLU A 315 6.10 10.51 -8.27
N VAL A 316 5.54 9.47 -8.87
CA VAL A 316 6.28 8.44 -9.58
C VAL A 316 5.80 8.37 -11.02
N ARG A 317 6.72 8.51 -11.96
CA ARG A 317 6.46 8.28 -13.39
C ARG A 317 6.70 6.80 -13.69
N LEU A 318 5.64 6.12 -14.10
CA LEU A 318 5.59 4.70 -14.41
C LEU A 318 6.06 4.42 -15.84
#